data_b1484a7b60343f5ff2a8076dc0fe1ce4
#
_entry.id   b1484a7b60343f5ff2a8076dc0fe1ce4
#
_cell.length_a   1.000
_cell.length_b   1.000
_cell.length_c   1.000
_cell.angle_alpha   90.00
_cell.angle_beta   90.00
_cell.angle_gamma   90.00
#
_symmetry.space_group_name_H-M   'P 1'
#
loop_
_entity.id
_entity.type
_entity.pdbx_description
1 polymer ?
#
loop_
_entity_poly.entity_id
_entity_poly.type
_entity_poly.pdbx_seq_one_letter_code
_entity_poly.pdbx_strand_id
1 'polypeptide(L)'
;MLIVGIVAASCRGGSDANANVEPTPAQRQADSIAAINAKVEYSGPIAPSTAFIVISKRDLRLRVYAPINGDTTLVAHYPVCLSRNKGNKERSGDMRTPESPAGKPFTITQIQDASDWHHDFGDGRGSILAYGHWFLRLATPFSGIGIHGSTNNESSVPGRDSEGCIRLRDADIIALKENYAYVGMPVIIQGENDGPLPFETKKR
;
A
#
# COMPACT_ATOMS: atom_id res chain seq x y z
N MET A 1 48.35 62.71 -21.70
CA MET A 1 48.53 61.44 -21.01
C MET A 1 47.29 61.18 -20.19
N LEU A 2 46.34 60.42 -20.80
CA LEU A 2 45.02 60.18 -20.24
C LEU A 2 45.06 58.84 -19.51
N ILE A 3 44.72 58.81 -18.23
CA ILE A 3 44.56 57.58 -17.44
C ILE A 3 43.07 57.28 -17.43
N VAL A 4 42.73 56.12 -18.05
CA VAL A 4 41.36 55.58 -18.06
C VAL A 4 41.26 54.64 -16.86
N GLY A 5 40.44 55.03 -15.88
CA GLY A 5 40.09 54.16 -14.78
C GLY A 5 39.02 53.17 -15.16
N ILE A 6 39.34 51.87 -14.96
CA ILE A 6 38.39 50.76 -15.12
C ILE A 6 37.63 50.55 -13.81
N VAL A 7 36.33 50.84 -13.85
CA VAL A 7 35.41 50.48 -12.74
C VAL A 7 34.95 49.06 -12.93
N ALA A 8 35.36 48.17 -12.06
CA ALA A 8 34.87 46.79 -11.98
C ALA A 8 33.52 46.77 -11.25
N ALA A 9 32.46 46.56 -11.96
CA ALA A 9 31.14 46.29 -11.37
C ALA A 9 31.05 44.86 -10.89
N SER A 10 31.04 44.68 -9.58
CA SER A 10 30.82 43.40 -8.92
C SER A 10 29.32 43.13 -8.85
N CYS A 11 28.79 42.32 -9.75
CA CYS A 11 27.42 41.79 -9.65
C CYS A 11 27.42 40.63 -8.64
N ARG A 12 27.06 40.91 -7.41
CA ARG A 12 26.58 39.89 -6.47
C ARG A 12 25.07 39.70 -6.72
N GLY A 13 24.73 38.67 -7.50
CA GLY A 13 23.41 38.16 -7.61
C GLY A 13 23.34 36.78 -6.97
N GLY A 14 23.27 36.75 -5.64
CA GLY A 14 22.87 35.54 -4.91
C GLY A 14 21.32 35.47 -4.92
N SER A 15 20.74 34.76 -5.82
CA SER A 15 19.34 34.44 -5.74
C SER A 15 19.18 33.19 -4.87
N ASP A 16 18.89 33.38 -3.60
CA ASP A 16 18.36 32.34 -2.71
C ASP A 16 16.93 31.98 -3.19
N ALA A 17 16.85 31.18 -4.25
CA ALA A 17 15.62 30.58 -4.71
C ALA A 17 15.39 29.26 -3.96
N ASN A 18 15.30 29.33 -2.63
CA ASN A 18 14.70 28.27 -1.86
C ASN A 18 13.25 28.64 -1.57
N ALA A 19 12.47 28.78 -2.66
CA ALA A 19 11.03 28.91 -2.55
C ALA A 19 10.50 27.61 -1.93
N ASN A 20 9.75 27.72 -0.84
CA ASN A 20 8.92 26.66 -0.26
C ASN A 20 7.93 26.15 -1.31
N VAL A 21 8.38 25.31 -2.21
CA VAL A 21 7.51 24.59 -3.14
C VAL A 21 6.84 23.51 -2.32
N GLU A 22 5.55 23.63 -2.09
CA GLU A 22 4.79 22.55 -1.45
C GLU A 22 4.99 21.24 -2.22
N PRO A 23 5.30 20.13 -1.53
CA PRO A 23 5.54 18.86 -2.19
C PRO A 23 4.29 18.42 -2.96
N THR A 24 4.50 17.97 -4.17
CA THR A 24 3.43 17.43 -5.00
C THR A 24 2.76 16.22 -4.32
N PRO A 25 1.53 15.84 -4.70
CA PRO A 25 0.89 14.63 -4.19
C PRO A 25 1.78 13.38 -4.33
N ALA A 26 2.53 13.26 -5.42
CA ALA A 26 3.47 12.17 -5.65
C ALA A 26 4.67 12.24 -4.69
N GLN A 27 5.20 13.42 -4.41
CA GLN A 27 6.29 13.60 -3.43
C GLN A 27 5.81 13.31 -2.01
N ARG A 28 4.65 13.82 -1.59
CA ARG A 28 4.05 13.47 -0.29
C ARG A 28 3.84 11.97 -0.12
N GLN A 29 3.45 11.30 -1.20
CA GLN A 29 3.30 9.85 -1.22
C GLN A 29 4.65 9.13 -1.13
N ALA A 30 5.67 9.58 -1.85
CA ALA A 30 7.02 9.04 -1.78
C ALA A 30 7.66 9.25 -0.39
N ASP A 31 7.47 10.42 0.21
CA ASP A 31 7.98 10.73 1.55
C ASP A 31 7.26 9.91 2.64
N SER A 32 5.95 9.71 2.49
CA SER A 32 5.18 8.81 3.35
C SER A 32 5.66 7.36 3.23
N ILE A 33 6.00 6.92 2.02
CA ILE A 33 6.59 5.61 1.74
C ILE A 33 7.96 5.49 2.41
N ALA A 34 8.84 6.47 2.24
CA ALA A 34 10.17 6.48 2.83
C ALA A 34 10.11 6.50 4.36
N ALA A 35 9.21 7.29 4.95
CA ALA A 35 9.00 7.35 6.39
C ALA A 35 8.47 6.04 6.98
N ILE A 36 7.67 5.29 6.23
CA ILE A 36 7.17 3.98 6.64
C ILE A 36 8.26 2.92 6.47
N ASN A 37 9.05 2.96 5.39
CA ASN A 37 10.18 2.06 5.16
C ASN A 37 11.24 2.12 6.27
N ALA A 38 11.41 3.30 6.86
CA ALA A 38 12.34 3.47 7.99
C ALA A 38 11.86 2.82 9.31
N LYS A 39 10.65 2.25 9.35
CA LYS A 39 10.02 1.70 10.56
C LYS A 39 9.93 0.19 10.62
N VAL A 40 10.36 -0.55 9.60
CA VAL A 40 10.52 -2.01 9.72
C VAL A 40 11.71 -2.27 10.62
N GLU A 41 11.44 -2.57 11.89
CA GLU A 41 12.48 -2.73 12.93
C GLU A 41 12.87 -4.19 13.16
N TYR A 42 12.20 -5.12 12.51
CA TYR A 42 12.42 -6.54 12.71
C TYR A 42 12.37 -7.30 11.37
N SER A 43 13.46 -7.96 11.05
CA SER A 43 13.64 -8.79 9.84
C SER A 43 13.95 -10.26 10.13
N GLY A 44 13.82 -10.67 11.38
CA GLY A 44 14.06 -12.07 11.79
C GLY A 44 12.84 -12.98 11.55
N PRO A 45 12.96 -14.28 11.88
CA PRO A 45 11.86 -15.22 11.77
C PRO A 45 10.74 -14.87 12.75
N ILE A 46 9.49 -14.99 12.32
CA ILE A 46 8.31 -14.82 13.16
C ILE A 46 7.71 -16.18 13.49
N ALA A 47 7.00 -16.28 14.62
CA ALA A 47 6.28 -17.50 14.97
C ALA A 47 5.20 -17.78 13.91
N PRO A 48 5.07 -19.03 13.45
CA PRO A 48 4.06 -19.38 12.44
C PRO A 48 2.64 -18.99 12.89
N SER A 49 1.84 -18.51 11.94
CA SER A 49 0.41 -18.19 12.14
C SER A 49 0.12 -17.16 13.25
N THR A 50 1.06 -16.25 13.53
CA THR A 50 0.86 -15.18 14.53
C THR A 50 0.72 -13.79 13.89
N ALA A 51 1.10 -13.64 12.64
CA ALA A 51 1.02 -12.37 11.93
C ALA A 51 -0.43 -12.00 11.58
N PHE A 52 -0.70 -10.70 11.44
CA PHE A 52 -1.94 -10.16 10.91
C PHE A 52 -1.67 -8.97 9.99
N ILE A 53 -2.65 -8.64 9.15
CA ILE A 53 -2.56 -7.58 8.17
C ILE A 53 -3.41 -6.38 8.58
N VAL A 54 -2.87 -5.17 8.38
CA VAL A 54 -3.62 -3.91 8.39
C VAL A 54 -3.47 -3.22 7.04
N ILE A 55 -4.58 -2.91 6.39
CA ILE A 55 -4.61 -2.19 5.12
C ILE A 55 -5.20 -0.80 5.38
N SER A 56 -4.42 0.24 5.13
CA SER A 56 -4.87 1.62 5.23
C SER A 56 -5.29 2.13 3.85
N LYS A 57 -6.58 2.44 3.69
CA LYS A 57 -7.10 3.03 2.46
C LYS A 57 -6.63 4.46 2.27
N ARG A 58 -6.32 5.18 3.35
CA ARG A 58 -5.73 6.51 3.33
C ARG A 58 -4.30 6.49 2.79
N ASP A 59 -3.47 5.58 3.31
CA ASP A 59 -2.04 5.57 3.03
C ASP A 59 -1.68 4.73 1.80
N LEU A 60 -2.64 4.00 1.22
CA LEU A 60 -2.44 3.00 0.15
C LEU A 60 -1.35 1.99 0.52
N ARG A 61 -1.47 1.43 1.74
CA ARG A 61 -0.49 0.53 2.34
C ARG A 61 -1.13 -0.71 2.94
N LEU A 62 -0.50 -1.85 2.71
CA LEU A 62 -0.66 -3.06 3.47
C LEU A 62 0.52 -3.17 4.43
N ARG A 63 0.26 -3.35 5.72
CA ARG A 63 1.23 -3.56 6.78
C ARG A 63 1.03 -4.93 7.39
N VAL A 64 2.11 -5.65 7.64
CA VAL A 64 2.10 -6.94 8.35
C VAL A 64 2.68 -6.72 9.73
N TYR A 65 1.92 -7.11 10.74
CA TYR A 65 2.33 -7.05 12.15
C TYR A 65 2.43 -8.45 12.73
N ALA A 66 3.36 -8.63 13.65
CA ALA A 66 3.52 -9.87 14.42
C ALA A 66 3.90 -9.54 15.88
N PRO A 67 3.57 -10.43 16.85
CA PRO A 67 4.05 -10.31 18.21
C PRO A 67 5.55 -10.65 18.27
N ILE A 68 6.37 -9.70 18.66
CA ILE A 68 7.81 -9.85 18.88
C ILE A 68 8.14 -9.39 20.30
N ASN A 69 8.66 -10.28 21.12
CA ASN A 69 9.02 -9.99 22.53
C ASN A 69 7.87 -9.35 23.36
N GLY A 70 6.64 -9.73 23.07
CA GLY A 70 5.44 -9.22 23.75
C GLY A 70 4.84 -7.94 23.16
N ASP A 71 5.49 -7.32 22.18
CA ASP A 71 4.99 -6.14 21.49
C ASP A 71 4.46 -6.45 20.09
N THR A 72 3.45 -5.71 19.64
CA THR A 72 2.99 -5.75 18.25
C THR A 72 3.96 -4.94 17.38
N THR A 73 4.69 -5.65 16.52
CA THR A 73 5.80 -5.08 15.74
C THR A 73 5.49 -5.13 14.25
N LEU A 74 5.80 -4.05 13.54
CA LEU A 74 5.74 -4.00 12.07
C LEU A 74 6.88 -4.82 11.48
N VAL A 75 6.56 -5.92 10.80
CA VAL A 75 7.53 -6.86 10.22
C VAL A 75 7.65 -6.75 8.70
N ALA A 76 6.63 -6.23 8.03
CA ALA A 76 6.66 -5.92 6.59
C ALA A 76 5.60 -4.89 6.21
N HIS A 77 5.79 -4.24 5.07
CA HIS A 77 4.74 -3.41 4.45
C HIS A 77 4.91 -3.37 2.94
N TYR A 78 3.80 -3.16 2.24
CA TYR A 78 3.75 -3.13 0.79
C TYR A 78 2.86 -1.99 0.29
N PRO A 79 3.18 -1.33 -0.83
CA PRO A 79 2.26 -0.44 -1.51
C PRO A 79 1.08 -1.23 -2.08
N VAL A 80 -0.11 -0.63 -2.12
CA VAL A 80 -1.29 -1.27 -2.68
C VAL A 80 -2.02 -0.39 -3.68
N CYS A 81 -2.66 -1.02 -4.66
CA CYS A 81 -3.72 -0.40 -5.42
C CYS A 81 -5.06 -0.87 -4.86
N LEU A 82 -5.91 0.09 -4.53
CA LEU A 82 -7.25 -0.11 -4.01
C LEU A 82 -8.30 0.29 -5.05
N SER A 83 -9.57 0.19 -4.66
CA SER A 83 -10.71 0.51 -5.51
C SER A 83 -10.70 1.93 -6.05
N ARG A 84 -11.26 2.09 -7.27
CA ARG A 84 -11.43 3.38 -7.95
C ARG A 84 -12.20 4.37 -7.09
N ASN A 85 -13.27 3.92 -6.45
CA ASN A 85 -14.10 4.74 -5.58
C ASN A 85 -13.66 4.62 -4.11
N LYS A 86 -13.65 5.74 -3.40
CA LYS A 86 -13.44 5.82 -1.95
C LYS A 86 -14.69 5.39 -1.18
N GLY A 87 -14.53 5.18 0.12
CA GLY A 87 -15.59 4.79 1.03
C GLY A 87 -15.77 3.28 1.14
N ASN A 88 -16.60 2.86 2.07
CA ASN A 88 -16.89 1.45 2.33
C ASN A 88 -17.69 0.85 1.18
N LYS A 89 -17.46 -0.44 0.90
CA LYS A 89 -18.24 -1.20 -0.07
C LYS A 89 -19.66 -1.43 0.45
N GLU A 90 -20.66 -1.12 -0.39
CA GLU A 90 -22.09 -1.24 -0.05
C GLU A 90 -22.81 -2.28 -0.91
N ARG A 91 -22.34 -2.50 -2.15
CA ARG A 91 -22.95 -3.43 -3.12
C ARG A 91 -21.93 -3.94 -4.11
N SER A 92 -22.30 -5.00 -4.83
CA SER A 92 -21.50 -5.48 -5.98
C SER A 92 -21.43 -4.40 -7.06
N GLY A 93 -20.27 -4.28 -7.72
CA GLY A 93 -20.07 -3.33 -8.82
C GLY A 93 -19.90 -1.86 -8.41
N ASP A 94 -19.87 -1.51 -7.13
CA ASP A 94 -19.71 -0.12 -6.67
C ASP A 94 -18.26 0.41 -6.75
N MET A 95 -17.33 -0.44 -7.20
CA MET A 95 -15.91 -0.11 -7.32
C MET A 95 -15.28 0.39 -6.01
N ARG A 96 -15.70 -0.19 -4.87
CA ARG A 96 -15.18 0.12 -3.53
C ARG A 96 -14.56 -1.12 -2.88
N THR A 97 -13.51 -0.91 -2.08
CA THR A 97 -12.93 -1.94 -1.20
C THR A 97 -13.69 -1.94 0.12
N PRO A 98 -14.15 -3.11 0.63
CA PRO A 98 -14.84 -3.18 1.90
C PRO A 98 -13.93 -2.78 3.07
N GLU A 99 -14.52 -2.24 4.12
CA GLU A 99 -13.87 -1.91 5.40
C GLU A 99 -14.24 -2.95 6.44
N SER A 100 -13.29 -3.30 7.30
CA SER A 100 -13.56 -4.21 8.41
C SER A 100 -14.41 -3.52 9.47
N PRO A 101 -15.48 -4.15 9.98
CA PRO A 101 -16.18 -3.62 11.14
C PRO A 101 -15.25 -3.50 12.34
N ALA A 102 -15.47 -2.51 13.20
CA ALA A 102 -14.66 -2.27 14.39
C ALA A 102 -14.53 -3.54 15.25
N GLY A 103 -13.31 -3.93 15.56
CA GLY A 103 -13.00 -5.13 16.34
C GLY A 103 -13.30 -6.46 15.66
N LYS A 104 -13.67 -6.47 14.37
CA LYS A 104 -13.99 -7.69 13.62
C LYS A 104 -13.19 -7.73 12.31
N PRO A 105 -11.92 -8.18 12.35
CA PRO A 105 -11.12 -8.32 11.15
C PRO A 105 -11.75 -9.33 10.18
N PHE A 106 -11.54 -9.15 8.90
CA PHE A 106 -11.73 -10.21 7.91
C PHE A 106 -10.66 -11.29 8.12
N THR A 107 -10.80 -12.43 7.43
CA THR A 107 -9.79 -13.49 7.47
C THR A 107 -9.48 -13.97 6.07
N ILE A 108 -8.27 -14.45 5.85
CA ILE A 108 -7.90 -15.18 4.63
C ILE A 108 -8.55 -16.56 4.71
N THR A 109 -9.40 -16.89 3.74
CA THR A 109 -10.09 -18.19 3.68
C THR A 109 -9.41 -19.20 2.76
N GLN A 110 -8.73 -18.70 1.72
CA GLN A 110 -8.03 -19.52 0.74
C GLN A 110 -6.80 -18.79 0.22
N ILE A 111 -5.77 -19.53 -0.11
CA ILE A 111 -4.57 -19.06 -0.82
C ILE A 111 -4.52 -19.88 -2.11
N GLN A 112 -4.67 -19.23 -3.25
CA GLN A 112 -4.85 -19.86 -4.55
C GLN A 112 -3.76 -19.39 -5.51
N ASP A 113 -3.23 -20.32 -6.31
CA ASP A 113 -2.44 -19.95 -7.47
C ASP A 113 -3.36 -19.25 -8.47
N ALA A 114 -2.98 -18.07 -8.90
CA ALA A 114 -3.73 -17.22 -9.81
C ALA A 114 -2.91 -16.82 -11.05
N SER A 115 -1.80 -17.51 -11.28
CA SER A 115 -0.83 -17.18 -12.33
C SER A 115 -1.40 -17.25 -13.75
N ASP A 116 -2.48 -18.01 -13.93
CA ASP A 116 -3.21 -18.14 -15.20
C ASP A 116 -4.59 -17.44 -15.21
N TRP A 117 -4.90 -16.67 -14.14
CA TRP A 117 -6.20 -16.00 -14.05
C TRP A 117 -6.24 -14.71 -14.87
N HIS A 118 -7.23 -14.64 -15.74
CA HIS A 118 -7.47 -13.51 -16.62
C HIS A 118 -8.66 -12.67 -16.16
N HIS A 119 -8.61 -11.38 -16.51
CA HIS A 119 -9.72 -10.45 -16.32
C HIS A 119 -9.78 -9.43 -17.44
N ASP A 120 -10.99 -9.06 -17.85
CA ASP A 120 -11.24 -7.94 -18.76
C ASP A 120 -11.80 -6.76 -17.95
N PHE A 121 -11.02 -5.70 -17.84
CA PHE A 121 -11.40 -4.49 -17.12
C PHE A 121 -12.33 -3.57 -17.95
N GLY A 122 -12.66 -3.93 -19.16
CA GLY A 122 -13.46 -3.10 -20.06
C GLY A 122 -12.75 -1.83 -20.53
N ASP A 123 -11.43 -1.78 -20.45
CA ASP A 123 -10.60 -0.62 -20.79
C ASP A 123 -9.96 -0.71 -22.20
N GLY A 124 -10.40 -1.66 -23.01
CA GLY A 124 -9.94 -1.90 -24.38
C GLY A 124 -8.71 -2.78 -24.51
N ARG A 125 -8.11 -3.23 -23.42
CA ARG A 125 -6.99 -4.20 -23.46
C ARG A 125 -7.43 -5.65 -23.66
N GLY A 126 -8.75 -5.92 -23.56
CA GLY A 126 -9.29 -7.26 -23.55
C GLY A 126 -8.95 -8.04 -22.28
N SER A 127 -9.03 -9.36 -22.35
CA SER A 127 -8.74 -10.25 -21.23
C SER A 127 -7.23 -10.39 -21.04
N ILE A 128 -6.71 -9.95 -19.88
CA ILE A 128 -5.28 -9.97 -19.53
C ILE A 128 -5.03 -10.79 -18.27
N LEU A 129 -3.83 -11.33 -18.10
CA LEU A 129 -3.37 -11.86 -16.80
C LEU A 129 -3.36 -10.72 -15.79
N ALA A 130 -4.22 -10.77 -14.77
CA ALA A 130 -4.51 -9.61 -13.93
C ALA A 130 -4.23 -9.81 -12.45
N TYR A 131 -4.10 -11.08 -11.99
CA TYR A 131 -4.11 -11.41 -10.56
C TYR A 131 -2.72 -11.75 -9.99
N GLY A 132 -1.70 -11.84 -10.83
CA GLY A 132 -0.35 -12.24 -10.42
C GLY A 132 -0.28 -13.70 -9.98
N HIS A 133 0.73 -14.05 -9.19
CA HIS A 133 0.97 -15.45 -8.80
C HIS A 133 -0.02 -15.95 -7.76
N TRP A 134 -0.49 -15.10 -6.84
CA TRP A 134 -1.30 -15.54 -5.70
C TRP A 134 -2.54 -14.68 -5.52
N PHE A 135 -3.65 -15.35 -5.15
CA PHE A 135 -4.90 -14.73 -4.71
C PHE A 135 -5.25 -15.21 -3.30
N LEU A 136 -5.21 -14.28 -2.34
CA LEU A 136 -5.57 -14.50 -0.94
C LEU A 136 -7.02 -14.07 -0.76
N ARG A 137 -7.94 -15.01 -0.76
CA ARG A 137 -9.38 -14.74 -0.68
C ARG A 137 -9.77 -14.31 0.72
N LEU A 138 -10.56 -13.25 0.84
CA LEU A 138 -11.03 -12.72 2.12
C LEU A 138 -12.47 -13.11 2.42
N ALA A 139 -12.75 -13.44 3.68
CA ALA A 139 -14.10 -13.60 4.22
C ALA A 139 -14.75 -12.23 4.43
N THR A 140 -15.30 -11.65 3.38
CA THR A 140 -16.06 -10.40 3.43
C THR A 140 -17.55 -10.66 3.12
N PRO A 141 -18.47 -9.73 3.43
CA PRO A 141 -19.88 -9.84 3.01
C PRO A 141 -20.06 -9.86 1.48
N PHE A 142 -19.00 -9.55 0.72
CA PHE A 142 -19.03 -9.48 -0.75
C PHE A 142 -18.15 -10.57 -1.33
N SER A 143 -18.67 -11.30 -2.32
CA SER A 143 -17.90 -12.32 -3.02
C SER A 143 -16.79 -11.72 -3.89
N GLY A 144 -15.73 -12.49 -4.12
CA GLY A 144 -14.66 -12.12 -5.05
C GLY A 144 -13.65 -11.12 -4.52
N ILE A 145 -13.70 -10.72 -3.25
CA ILE A 145 -12.72 -9.81 -2.65
C ILE A 145 -11.49 -10.62 -2.17
N GLY A 146 -10.31 -10.11 -2.51
CA GLY A 146 -9.04 -10.71 -2.10
C GLY A 146 -7.86 -9.75 -2.19
N ILE A 147 -6.71 -10.24 -1.73
CA ILE A 147 -5.39 -9.62 -1.91
C ILE A 147 -4.66 -10.43 -2.97
N HIS A 148 -4.15 -9.77 -4.01
CA HIS A 148 -3.54 -10.47 -5.14
C HIS A 148 -2.42 -9.66 -5.80
N GLY A 149 -1.66 -10.29 -6.70
CA GLY A 149 -0.65 -9.65 -7.52
C GLY A 149 -1.23 -8.83 -8.69
N SER A 150 -0.41 -8.49 -9.66
CA SER A 150 -0.82 -7.58 -10.73
C SER A 150 -0.02 -7.71 -12.02
N THR A 151 0.26 -8.90 -12.48
CA THR A 151 1.19 -9.21 -13.60
C THR A 151 1.19 -8.16 -14.73
N ASN A 152 0.05 -7.83 -15.31
CA ASN A 152 -0.04 -6.84 -16.39
C ASN A 152 -0.64 -5.49 -15.93
N ASN A 153 -0.57 -5.19 -14.64
CA ASN A 153 -1.21 -4.02 -14.04
C ASN A 153 -0.37 -3.37 -12.90
N GLU A 154 0.92 -3.68 -12.83
CA GLU A 154 1.80 -3.21 -11.74
C GLU A 154 1.96 -1.70 -11.68
N SER A 155 1.82 -1.01 -12.82
CA SER A 155 1.86 0.46 -12.89
C SER A 155 0.73 1.13 -12.09
N SER A 156 -0.33 0.39 -11.75
CA SER A 156 -1.41 0.90 -10.87
C SER A 156 -1.04 0.91 -9.39
N VAL A 157 0.07 0.29 -8.98
CA VAL A 157 0.50 0.15 -7.58
C VAL A 157 1.67 1.12 -7.28
N PRO A 158 1.52 2.04 -6.31
CA PRO A 158 0.35 2.32 -5.50
C PRO A 158 -0.69 3.17 -6.25
N GLY A 159 -1.96 2.98 -5.94
CA GLY A 159 -3.00 3.79 -6.59
C GLY A 159 -4.44 3.38 -6.27
N ARG A 160 -5.37 3.82 -7.15
CA ARG A 160 -6.79 3.50 -7.07
C ARG A 160 -7.31 3.16 -8.46
N ASP A 161 -7.29 1.89 -8.79
CA ASP A 161 -7.72 1.40 -10.10
C ASP A 161 -8.36 -0.01 -10.03
N SER A 162 -8.55 -0.58 -8.83
CA SER A 162 -9.20 -1.88 -8.68
C SER A 162 -10.74 -1.75 -8.64
N GLU A 163 -11.41 -2.86 -8.82
CA GLU A 163 -12.88 -2.95 -8.71
C GLU A 163 -13.36 -3.31 -7.30
N GLY A 164 -12.42 -3.43 -6.35
CA GLY A 164 -12.71 -3.72 -4.94
C GLY A 164 -11.66 -4.58 -4.26
N CYS A 165 -10.87 -5.36 -4.99
CA CYS A 165 -9.75 -6.13 -4.48
C CYS A 165 -8.58 -5.22 -4.06
N ILE A 166 -7.66 -5.79 -3.31
CA ILE A 166 -6.40 -5.20 -2.89
C ILE A 166 -5.30 -5.76 -3.79
N ARG A 167 -4.72 -4.91 -4.64
CA ARG A 167 -3.71 -5.31 -5.61
C ARG A 167 -2.32 -4.92 -5.13
N LEU A 168 -1.39 -5.88 -5.14
CA LEU A 168 0.03 -5.70 -4.89
C LEU A 168 0.81 -5.87 -6.20
N ARG A 169 2.10 -5.52 -6.21
CA ARG A 169 3.02 -5.99 -7.25
C ARG A 169 3.23 -7.50 -7.10
N ASP A 170 3.62 -8.17 -8.18
CA ASP A 170 3.84 -9.62 -8.13
C ASP A 170 4.92 -10.04 -7.14
N ALA A 171 6.03 -9.34 -7.10
CA ALA A 171 7.08 -9.60 -6.12
C ALA A 171 6.58 -9.44 -4.68
N ASP A 172 5.72 -8.46 -4.42
CA ASP A 172 5.18 -8.16 -3.09
C ASP A 172 4.18 -9.23 -2.62
N ILE A 173 3.29 -9.72 -3.51
CA ILE A 173 2.35 -10.80 -3.15
C ILE A 173 3.08 -12.13 -2.92
N ILE A 174 4.12 -12.43 -3.69
CA ILE A 174 4.98 -13.59 -3.48
C ILE A 174 5.65 -13.50 -2.09
N ALA A 175 6.29 -12.36 -1.79
CA ALA A 175 6.93 -12.15 -0.50
C ALA A 175 5.94 -12.22 0.68
N LEU A 176 4.74 -11.64 0.53
CA LEU A 176 3.68 -11.72 1.52
C LEU A 176 3.26 -13.17 1.77
N LYS A 177 3.02 -13.93 0.71
CA LYS A 177 2.58 -15.33 0.78
C LYS A 177 3.65 -16.23 1.41
N GLU A 178 4.89 -16.09 0.99
CA GLU A 178 5.97 -17.00 1.42
C GLU A 178 6.40 -16.77 2.86
N ASN A 179 6.37 -15.53 3.32
CA ASN A 179 6.93 -15.19 4.63
C ASN A 179 5.86 -15.05 5.73
N TYR A 180 4.59 -14.75 5.39
CA TYR A 180 3.62 -14.32 6.39
C TYR A 180 2.24 -14.94 6.26
N ALA A 181 1.69 -15.06 5.04
CA ALA A 181 0.28 -15.37 4.87
C ALA A 181 -0.07 -16.82 5.18
N TYR A 182 -1.20 -17.01 5.85
CA TYR A 182 -1.79 -18.32 6.17
C TYR A 182 -3.31 -18.25 6.15
N VAL A 183 -3.98 -19.38 5.97
CA VAL A 183 -5.43 -19.47 6.06
C VAL A 183 -5.86 -19.23 7.50
N GLY A 184 -6.84 -18.34 7.71
CA GLY A 184 -7.24 -17.84 9.02
C GLY A 184 -6.55 -16.55 9.45
N MET A 185 -5.56 -16.05 8.70
CA MET A 185 -4.85 -14.80 9.02
C MET A 185 -5.82 -13.62 9.11
N PRO A 186 -5.80 -12.85 10.22
CA PRO A 186 -6.65 -11.67 10.36
C PRO A 186 -6.22 -10.54 9.43
N VAL A 187 -7.20 -9.86 8.83
CA VAL A 187 -7.02 -8.72 7.91
C VAL A 187 -7.94 -7.59 8.32
N ILE A 188 -7.37 -6.49 8.77
CA ILE A 188 -8.07 -5.25 9.09
C ILE A 188 -7.96 -4.33 7.87
N ILE A 189 -9.09 -3.86 7.36
CA ILE A 189 -9.13 -2.86 6.28
C ILE A 189 -9.72 -1.59 6.88
N GLN A 190 -8.89 -0.56 7.03
CA GLN A 190 -9.25 0.75 7.56
C GLN A 190 -9.80 1.66 6.46
N GLY A 191 -10.79 2.46 6.81
CA GLY A 191 -11.33 3.52 5.94
C GLY A 191 -10.35 4.67 5.72
N GLU A 192 -10.69 5.56 4.79
CA GLU A 192 -9.86 6.73 4.46
C GLU A 192 -9.72 7.71 5.64
N ASN A 193 -10.70 7.76 6.52
CA ASN A 193 -10.76 8.69 7.65
C ASN A 193 -10.30 8.04 8.97
N ASP A 194 -9.98 6.76 8.98
CA ASP A 194 -9.54 6.07 10.18
C ASP A 194 -8.13 6.51 10.59
N GLY A 195 -7.95 6.70 11.89
CA GLY A 195 -6.65 6.95 12.49
C GLY A 195 -5.80 5.69 12.61
N PRO A 196 -4.56 5.84 13.11
CA PRO A 196 -3.72 4.70 13.43
C PRO A 196 -4.34 3.86 14.54
N LEU A 197 -4.07 2.56 14.51
CA LEU A 197 -4.50 1.63 15.56
C LEU A 197 -3.72 1.88 16.87
N PRO A 198 -4.27 1.53 18.04
CA PRO A 198 -3.65 1.85 19.33
C PRO A 198 -2.20 1.35 19.47
N PHE A 199 -1.87 0.20 18.90
CA PHE A 199 -0.50 -0.33 18.94
C PHE A 199 0.46 0.42 18.00
N GLU A 200 -0.04 1.11 16.96
CA GLU A 200 0.78 1.92 16.04
C GLU A 200 1.20 3.25 16.68
N THR A 201 0.50 3.71 17.72
CA THR A 201 0.75 4.98 18.41
C THR A 201 1.52 4.84 19.72
N LYS A 202 1.73 3.61 20.21
CA LYS A 202 2.56 3.39 21.40
C LYS A 202 3.99 3.89 21.12
N LYS A 203 4.39 4.94 21.83
CA LYS A 203 5.81 5.33 21.88
C LYS A 203 6.58 4.22 22.59
N ARG A 204 7.57 3.69 21.92
CA ARG A 204 8.58 2.81 22.50
C ARG A 204 9.59 3.61 23.29
#